data_437d0cee0f8c71cf0b16d090f30c5538
#
_entry.id   437d0cee0f8c71cf0b16d090f30c5538
#
_cell.length_a   1.000
_cell.length_b   1.000
_cell.length_c   1.000
_cell.angle_alpha   90.00
_cell.angle_beta   90.00
_cell.angle_gamma   90.00
#
_symmetry.space_group_name_H-M   'P 1'
#
loop_
_entity.id
_entity.type
_entity.pdbx_description
1 polymer ?
#
loop_
_entity_poly.entity_id
_entity_poly.type
_entity_poly.pdbx_seq_one_letter_code
_entity_poly.pdbx_strand_id
1 'polypeptide(L)'
;MLLTVTHRLLPDQWAVLAGTSALWGVVSLVAGRRLGERTVHGAAAGLTAMVGVLIPWLAIHAASTPPAELALWMIVGPVAGAICGAAGAMSRMPGRRGALAAGVVPGIVGGEAVYGLLLIGGPAWGLESVLAAGLLVVVSRRGGRLCAFGSAAVLVALAAAACLVYDSIL
;
A
#
# COMPACT_ATOMS: atom_id res chain seq x y z
N MET A 1 12.76 6.06 -12.89
CA MET A 1 13.82 5.43 -13.68
C MET A 1 14.04 3.96 -13.34
N LEU A 2 14.10 3.56 -12.07
CA LEU A 2 14.21 2.13 -11.70
C LEU A 2 13.01 1.28 -12.18
N LEU A 3 11.78 1.75 -12.01
CA LEU A 3 10.55 1.02 -12.38
C LEU A 3 10.39 0.81 -13.90
N THR A 4 10.87 1.74 -14.73
CA THR A 4 10.82 1.60 -16.20
C THR A 4 11.85 0.60 -16.71
N VAL A 5 12.99 0.47 -16.02
CA VAL A 5 14.01 -0.54 -16.32
C VAL A 5 13.53 -1.92 -15.90
N THR A 6 12.81 -2.03 -14.77
CA THR A 6 12.24 -3.31 -14.31
C THR A 6 11.14 -3.83 -15.25
N HIS A 7 10.32 -2.97 -15.85
CA HIS A 7 9.33 -3.39 -16.85
C HIS A 7 9.95 -4.05 -18.10
N ARG A 8 11.17 -3.67 -18.47
CA ARG A 8 11.88 -4.30 -19.61
C ARG A 8 12.68 -5.55 -19.23
N LEU A 9 12.93 -5.75 -17.93
CA LEU A 9 13.74 -6.86 -17.42
C LEU A 9 12.90 -7.97 -16.79
N LEU A 10 11.64 -7.70 -16.45
CA LEU A 10 10.73 -8.66 -15.85
C LEU A 10 9.74 -9.17 -16.93
N PRO A 11 9.42 -10.46 -16.94
CA PRO A 11 8.29 -10.98 -17.70
C PRO A 11 7.01 -10.20 -17.34
N ASP A 12 6.11 -10.00 -18.30
CA ASP A 12 4.89 -9.18 -18.16
C ASP A 12 4.07 -9.50 -16.89
N GLN A 13 4.01 -10.76 -16.53
CA GLN A 13 3.34 -11.24 -15.31
C GLN A 13 3.93 -10.69 -13.98
N TRP A 14 5.19 -10.25 -13.99
CA TRP A 14 5.88 -9.66 -12.83
C TRP A 14 5.95 -8.13 -12.89
N ALA A 15 5.78 -7.57 -14.10
CA ALA A 15 5.73 -6.12 -14.29
C ALA A 15 4.55 -5.49 -13.53
N VAL A 16 3.47 -6.24 -13.34
CA VAL A 16 2.30 -5.86 -12.53
C VAL A 16 2.72 -5.49 -11.10
N LEU A 17 3.63 -6.24 -10.47
CA LEU A 17 4.09 -5.95 -9.10
C LEU A 17 4.79 -4.59 -8.96
N ALA A 18 5.45 -4.12 -10.01
CA ALA A 18 6.11 -2.81 -9.99
C ALA A 18 5.10 -1.66 -10.06
N GLY A 19 3.88 -1.91 -10.54
CA GLY A 19 2.78 -0.95 -10.63
C GLY A 19 1.78 -1.02 -9.49
N THR A 20 1.87 -2.01 -8.58
CA THR A 20 0.89 -2.17 -7.52
C THR A 20 0.96 -1.03 -6.49
N SER A 21 -0.18 -0.54 -6.06
CA SER A 21 -0.29 0.45 -4.98
C SER A 21 0.22 -0.08 -3.64
N ALA A 22 0.27 -1.40 -3.49
CA ALA A 22 0.80 -2.11 -2.34
C ALA A 22 2.25 -1.73 -2.01
N LEU A 23 3.15 -1.74 -3.00
CA LEU A 23 4.56 -1.35 -2.80
C LEU A 23 4.69 0.11 -2.37
N TRP A 24 3.86 0.99 -2.89
CA TRP A 24 3.84 2.41 -2.53
C TRP A 24 3.40 2.61 -1.08
N GLY A 25 2.39 1.84 -0.64
CA GLY A 25 1.96 1.79 0.74
C GLY A 25 3.05 1.30 1.69
N VAL A 26 3.80 0.27 1.29
CA VAL A 26 4.93 -0.25 2.07
C VAL A 26 6.06 0.78 2.21
N VAL A 27 6.43 1.46 1.12
CA VAL A 27 7.44 2.54 1.15
C VAL A 27 7.02 3.65 2.12
N SER A 28 5.76 4.08 2.04
CA SER A 28 5.19 5.11 2.93
C SER A 28 5.15 4.65 4.40
N LEU A 29 4.78 3.38 4.67
CA LEU A 29 4.83 2.79 6.01
C LEU A 29 6.25 2.81 6.58
N VAL A 30 7.23 2.35 5.78
CA VAL A 30 8.64 2.29 6.21
C VAL A 30 9.18 3.68 6.48
N ALA A 31 8.89 4.66 5.61
CA ALA A 31 9.27 6.05 5.82
C ALA A 31 8.69 6.60 7.12
N GLY A 32 7.39 6.43 7.35
CA GLY A 32 6.73 6.84 8.58
C GLY A 32 7.25 6.12 9.83
N ARG A 33 7.55 4.82 9.71
CA ARG A 33 8.12 4.04 10.82
C ARG A 33 9.55 4.44 11.17
N ARG A 34 10.36 4.82 10.19
CA ARG A 34 11.77 5.17 10.40
C ARG A 34 11.96 6.63 10.80
N LEU A 35 11.21 7.55 10.18
CA LEU A 35 11.39 9.00 10.31
C LEU A 35 10.35 9.65 11.23
N GLY A 36 9.22 8.98 11.50
CA GLY A 36 8.14 9.53 12.31
C GLY A 36 8.36 9.31 13.81
N GLU A 37 8.80 10.31 14.54
CA GLU A 37 8.81 10.29 16.00
C GLU A 37 7.38 10.42 16.58
N ARG A 38 6.53 11.21 15.91
CA ARG A 38 5.12 11.42 16.23
C ARG A 38 4.28 11.00 15.03
N THR A 39 2.99 10.71 15.26
CA THR A 39 2.06 10.31 14.19
C THR A 39 2.03 11.32 13.03
N VAL A 40 2.05 12.63 13.34
CA VAL A 40 2.06 13.71 12.33
C VAL A 40 3.34 13.69 11.50
N HIS A 41 4.49 13.50 12.13
CA HIS A 41 5.78 13.37 11.41
C HIS A 41 5.78 12.12 10.54
N GLY A 42 5.19 11.01 11.03
CA GLY A 42 5.00 9.79 10.25
C GLY A 42 4.10 10.00 9.03
N ALA A 43 3.00 10.73 9.20
CA ALA A 43 2.11 11.10 8.11
C ALA A 43 2.83 11.95 7.06
N ALA A 44 3.57 12.97 7.49
CA ALA A 44 4.35 13.82 6.58
C ALA A 44 5.43 13.02 5.82
N ALA A 45 6.16 12.14 6.52
CA ALA A 45 7.16 11.28 5.89
C ALA A 45 6.55 10.32 4.86
N GLY A 46 5.39 9.71 5.18
CA GLY A 46 4.68 8.82 4.27
C GLY A 46 4.11 9.54 3.06
N LEU A 47 3.54 10.74 3.25
CA LEU A 47 3.09 11.60 2.17
C LEU A 47 4.24 11.96 1.23
N THR A 48 5.37 12.42 1.78
CA THR A 48 6.56 12.78 0.97
C THR A 48 7.09 11.58 0.19
N ALA A 49 7.15 10.40 0.84
CA ALA A 49 7.58 9.18 0.18
C ALA A 49 6.64 8.78 -0.97
N MET A 50 5.32 8.88 -0.75
CA MET A 50 4.31 8.60 -1.78
C MET A 50 4.42 9.56 -2.96
N VAL A 51 4.54 10.86 -2.71
CA VAL A 51 4.72 11.87 -3.77
C VAL A 51 6.00 11.60 -4.55
N GLY A 52 7.08 11.20 -3.86
CA GLY A 52 8.35 10.83 -4.50
C GLY A 52 8.25 9.61 -5.42
N VAL A 53 7.31 8.69 -5.18
CA VAL A 53 7.02 7.56 -6.08
C VAL A 53 6.03 7.95 -7.17
N LEU A 54 5.02 8.75 -6.82
CA LEU A 54 3.94 9.14 -7.72
C LEU A 54 4.41 10.06 -8.86
N ILE A 55 5.31 11.02 -8.58
CA ILE A 55 5.82 11.95 -9.59
C ILE A 55 6.49 11.21 -10.77
N PRO A 56 7.47 10.31 -10.56
CA PRO A 56 8.05 9.54 -11.66
C PRO A 56 7.02 8.67 -12.39
N TRP A 57 6.07 8.09 -11.66
CA TRP A 57 5.01 7.29 -12.27
C TRP A 57 4.14 8.15 -13.20
N LEU A 58 3.68 9.31 -12.73
CA LEU A 58 2.92 10.27 -13.54
C LEU A 58 3.69 10.72 -14.78
N ALA A 59 4.98 11.04 -14.63
CA ALA A 59 5.81 11.47 -15.76
C ALA A 59 5.91 10.41 -16.88
N ILE A 60 5.83 9.13 -16.51
CA ILE A 60 5.90 8.01 -17.47
C ILE A 60 4.54 7.73 -18.11
N HIS A 61 3.45 7.80 -17.32
CA HIS A 61 2.13 7.33 -17.71
C HIS A 61 1.17 8.46 -18.14
N ALA A 62 1.54 9.74 -17.96
CA ALA A 62 0.66 10.88 -18.23
C ALA A 62 0.08 10.90 -19.67
N ALA A 63 0.84 10.41 -20.65
CA ALA A 63 0.39 10.40 -22.04
C ALA A 63 -0.61 9.26 -22.36
N SER A 64 -0.66 8.21 -21.52
CA SER A 64 -1.48 7.01 -21.75
C SER A 64 -2.65 6.87 -20.75
N THR A 65 -2.68 7.70 -19.71
CA THR A 65 -3.70 7.61 -18.65
C THR A 65 -4.73 8.74 -18.80
N PRO A 66 -6.03 8.44 -18.67
CA PRO A 66 -7.08 9.45 -18.72
C PRO A 66 -6.86 10.57 -17.70
N PRO A 67 -7.16 11.85 -18.02
CA PRO A 67 -6.95 12.97 -17.11
C PRO A 67 -7.69 12.83 -15.77
N ALA A 68 -8.89 12.24 -15.78
CA ALA A 68 -9.68 12.00 -14.58
C ALA A 68 -8.97 11.01 -13.62
N GLU A 69 -8.38 9.96 -14.17
CA GLU A 69 -7.61 8.98 -13.41
C GLU A 69 -6.32 9.59 -12.84
N LEU A 70 -5.61 10.40 -13.63
CA LEU A 70 -4.45 11.14 -13.15
C LEU A 70 -4.82 12.06 -11.98
N ALA A 71 -5.91 12.81 -12.10
CA ALA A 71 -6.40 13.70 -11.04
C ALA A 71 -6.76 12.91 -9.77
N LEU A 72 -7.39 11.73 -9.92
CA LEU A 72 -7.71 10.85 -8.81
C LEU A 72 -6.44 10.40 -8.08
N TRP A 73 -5.43 9.91 -8.80
CA TRP A 73 -4.17 9.47 -8.20
C TRP A 73 -3.39 10.60 -7.53
N MET A 74 -3.47 11.83 -8.07
CA MET A 74 -2.84 13.00 -7.44
C MET A 74 -3.47 13.39 -6.09
N ILE A 75 -4.70 12.98 -5.82
CA ILE A 75 -5.38 13.21 -4.54
C ILE A 75 -5.25 11.99 -3.63
N VAL A 76 -5.65 10.83 -4.14
CA VAL A 76 -5.72 9.58 -3.36
C VAL A 76 -4.34 9.11 -2.93
N GLY A 77 -3.34 9.21 -3.82
CA GLY A 77 -1.98 8.77 -3.52
C GLY A 77 -1.37 9.47 -2.29
N PRO A 78 -1.27 10.81 -2.27
CA PRO A 78 -0.75 11.54 -1.11
C PRO A 78 -1.52 11.26 0.19
N VAL A 79 -2.85 11.17 0.12
CA VAL A 79 -3.70 10.85 1.29
C VAL A 79 -3.39 9.44 1.80
N ALA A 80 -3.34 8.45 0.91
CA ALA A 80 -2.98 7.08 1.26
C ALA A 80 -1.57 7.02 1.84
N GLY A 81 -0.61 7.74 1.24
CA GLY A 81 0.75 7.85 1.75
C GLY A 81 0.82 8.41 3.17
N ALA A 82 0.05 9.47 3.45
CA ALA A 82 -0.04 10.05 4.79
C ALA A 82 -0.62 9.05 5.80
N ILE A 83 -1.68 8.32 5.44
CA ILE A 83 -2.31 7.29 6.29
C ILE A 83 -1.32 6.15 6.56
N CYS A 84 -0.67 5.63 5.53
CA CYS A 84 0.32 4.55 5.65
C CYS A 84 1.51 4.99 6.51
N GLY A 85 2.00 6.21 6.33
CA GLY A 85 3.09 6.78 7.13
C GLY A 85 2.70 7.00 8.59
N ALA A 86 1.51 7.51 8.85
CA ALA A 86 0.95 7.62 10.21
C ALA A 86 0.85 6.25 10.89
N ALA A 87 0.32 5.24 10.16
CA ALA A 87 0.25 3.87 10.64
C ALA A 87 1.65 3.31 10.94
N GLY A 88 2.64 3.62 10.10
CA GLY A 88 4.05 3.27 10.32
C GLY A 88 4.59 3.79 11.64
N ALA A 89 4.43 5.09 11.93
CA ALA A 89 4.83 5.69 13.19
C ALA A 89 4.07 5.09 14.38
N MET A 90 2.74 4.97 14.27
CA MET A 90 1.89 4.41 15.33
C MET A 90 2.19 2.95 15.63
N SER A 91 2.59 2.14 14.65
CA SER A 91 2.92 0.72 14.86
C SER A 91 4.08 0.49 15.83
N ARG A 92 4.86 1.53 16.14
CA ARG A 92 5.91 1.51 17.16
C ARG A 92 5.39 1.73 18.58
N MET A 93 4.18 2.29 18.72
CA MET A 93 3.59 2.57 20.01
C MET A 93 3.19 1.28 20.74
N PRO A 94 3.31 1.23 22.06
CA PRO A 94 2.81 0.10 22.83
C PRO A 94 1.27 0.09 22.87
N GLY A 95 0.68 -1.08 23.15
CA GLY A 95 -0.74 -1.24 23.37
C GLY A 95 -1.59 -1.35 22.11
N ARG A 96 -2.91 -1.22 22.29
CA ARG A 96 -3.92 -1.50 21.27
C ARG A 96 -3.81 -0.61 20.02
N ARG A 97 -3.47 0.68 20.21
CA ARG A 97 -3.33 1.64 19.08
C ARG A 97 -2.22 1.23 18.11
N GLY A 98 -1.06 0.87 18.66
CA GLY A 98 0.06 0.39 17.83
C GLY A 98 -0.26 -0.94 17.16
N ALA A 99 -0.98 -1.83 17.86
CA ALA A 99 -1.40 -3.10 17.29
C ALA A 99 -2.40 -2.93 16.12
N LEU A 100 -3.38 -2.05 16.25
CA LEU A 100 -4.32 -1.73 15.16
C LEU A 100 -3.58 -1.11 13.97
N ALA A 101 -2.70 -0.15 14.22
CA ALA A 101 -1.90 0.50 13.18
C ALA A 101 -0.99 -0.49 12.43
N ALA A 102 -0.50 -1.53 13.10
CA ALA A 102 0.32 -2.57 12.50
C ALA A 102 -0.42 -3.40 11.41
N GLY A 103 -1.76 -3.48 11.48
CA GLY A 103 -2.58 -4.17 10.48
C GLY A 103 -2.98 -3.32 9.27
N VAL A 104 -2.75 -2.00 9.29
CA VAL A 104 -3.25 -1.09 8.24
C VAL A 104 -2.66 -1.43 6.88
N VAL A 105 -1.35 -1.36 6.72
CA VAL A 105 -0.72 -1.59 5.43
C VAL A 105 -0.82 -3.06 4.98
N PRO A 106 -0.57 -4.06 5.84
CA PRO A 106 -0.83 -5.45 5.46
C PRO A 106 -2.27 -5.70 5.02
N GLY A 107 -3.25 -5.02 5.63
CA GLY A 107 -4.65 -5.12 5.24
C GLY A 107 -4.93 -4.52 3.86
N ILE A 108 -4.36 -3.36 3.54
CA ILE A 108 -4.49 -2.73 2.21
C ILE A 108 -3.85 -3.63 1.14
N VAL A 109 -2.60 -4.05 1.35
CA VAL A 109 -1.88 -4.97 0.45
C VAL A 109 -2.64 -6.28 0.25
N GLY A 110 -3.15 -6.85 1.34
CA GLY A 110 -3.95 -8.08 1.28
C GLY A 110 -5.27 -7.89 0.54
N GLY A 111 -5.90 -6.72 0.64
CA GLY A 111 -7.13 -6.40 -0.10
C GLY A 111 -6.91 -6.30 -1.60
N GLU A 112 -5.83 -5.65 -2.03
CA GLU A 112 -5.42 -5.58 -3.43
C GLU A 112 -5.09 -6.98 -3.96
N ALA A 113 -4.35 -7.78 -3.18
CA ALA A 113 -4.02 -9.15 -3.54
C ALA A 113 -5.27 -10.04 -3.70
N VAL A 114 -6.26 -9.92 -2.80
CA VAL A 114 -7.54 -10.65 -2.90
C VAL A 114 -8.30 -10.24 -4.16
N TYR A 115 -8.40 -8.93 -4.42
CA TYR A 115 -9.02 -8.43 -5.65
C TYR A 115 -8.32 -9.00 -6.89
N GLY A 116 -7.00 -8.91 -6.95
CA GLY A 116 -6.22 -9.41 -8.08
C GLY A 116 -6.34 -10.92 -8.29
N LEU A 117 -6.35 -11.72 -7.21
CA LEU A 117 -6.54 -13.17 -7.29
C LEU A 117 -7.91 -13.57 -7.82
N LEU A 118 -8.96 -12.84 -7.41
CA LEU A 118 -10.33 -13.18 -7.77
C LEU A 118 -10.73 -12.73 -9.18
N LEU A 119 -10.22 -11.58 -9.63
CA LEU A 119 -10.71 -10.93 -10.85
C LEU A 119 -9.69 -10.88 -11.99
N ILE A 120 -8.39 -10.77 -11.67
CA ILE A 120 -7.34 -10.62 -12.69
C ILE A 120 -6.64 -11.96 -12.93
N GLY A 121 -6.36 -12.70 -11.85
CA GLY A 121 -5.59 -13.94 -11.90
C GLY A 121 -4.08 -13.71 -12.03
N GLY A 122 -3.31 -14.80 -11.90
CA GLY A 122 -1.86 -14.78 -12.10
C GLY A 122 -1.04 -14.88 -10.80
N PRO A 123 0.24 -15.31 -10.91
CA PRO A 123 1.09 -15.63 -9.75
C PRO A 123 1.53 -14.41 -8.94
N ALA A 124 1.53 -13.21 -9.54
CA ALA A 124 1.92 -11.97 -8.90
C ALA A 124 1.08 -11.68 -7.65
N TRP A 125 -0.23 -11.89 -7.74
CA TRP A 125 -1.17 -11.67 -6.63
C TRP A 125 -0.99 -12.68 -5.49
N GLY A 126 -0.57 -13.91 -5.82
CA GLY A 126 -0.15 -14.90 -4.82
C GLY A 126 1.08 -14.42 -4.03
N LEU A 127 2.08 -13.87 -4.72
CA LEU A 127 3.26 -13.31 -4.07
C LEU A 127 2.89 -12.10 -3.20
N GLU A 128 1.99 -11.25 -3.67
CA GLU A 128 1.51 -10.10 -2.90
C GLU A 128 0.76 -10.53 -1.64
N SER A 129 -0.04 -11.59 -1.71
CA SER A 129 -0.68 -12.20 -0.53
C SER A 129 0.35 -12.68 0.50
N VAL A 130 1.43 -13.33 0.05
CA VAL A 130 2.53 -13.74 0.90
C VAL A 130 3.24 -12.54 1.52
N LEU A 131 3.45 -11.47 0.73
CA LEU A 131 4.02 -10.22 1.22
C LEU A 131 3.15 -9.58 2.30
N ALA A 132 1.83 -9.51 2.10
CA ALA A 132 0.88 -9.00 3.08
C ALA A 132 0.95 -9.78 4.40
N ALA A 133 0.94 -11.11 4.32
CA ALA A 133 1.04 -11.99 5.48
C ALA A 133 2.39 -11.81 6.20
N GLY A 134 3.50 -11.78 5.46
CA GLY A 134 4.83 -11.54 5.99
C GLY A 134 4.95 -10.18 6.69
N LEU A 135 4.44 -9.12 6.07
CA LEU A 135 4.38 -7.79 6.67
C LEU A 135 3.59 -7.80 7.99
N LEU A 136 2.44 -8.45 8.00
CA LEU A 136 1.60 -8.54 9.20
C LEU A 136 2.36 -9.24 10.36
N VAL A 137 3.08 -10.29 10.06
CA VAL A 137 3.90 -11.01 11.05
C VAL A 137 5.06 -10.14 11.57
N VAL A 138 5.76 -9.44 10.66
CA VAL A 138 6.93 -8.61 11.00
C VAL A 138 6.54 -7.35 11.77
N VAL A 139 5.43 -6.71 11.40
CA VAL A 139 5.02 -5.44 12.00
C VAL A 139 4.24 -5.66 13.30
N SER A 140 3.50 -6.77 13.42
CA SER A 140 2.73 -7.08 14.62
C SER A 140 3.60 -7.56 15.77
N ARG A 141 3.42 -6.95 16.95
CA ARG A 141 4.10 -7.39 18.18
C ARG A 141 3.31 -8.53 18.82
N ARG A 142 4.01 -9.43 19.56
CA ARG A 142 3.41 -10.61 20.20
C ARG A 142 2.15 -10.30 21.03
N GLY A 143 2.16 -9.22 21.82
CA GLY A 143 1.03 -8.85 22.70
C GLY A 143 -0.16 -8.16 22.01
N GLY A 144 -0.08 -7.87 20.70
CA GLY A 144 -1.14 -7.17 19.97
C GLY A 144 -1.58 -7.86 18.69
N ARG A 145 -1.14 -9.08 18.45
CA ARG A 145 -1.38 -9.81 17.19
C ARG A 145 -2.86 -9.92 16.83
N LEU A 146 -3.72 -10.27 17.77
CA LEU A 146 -5.16 -10.38 17.50
C LEU A 146 -5.76 -9.05 17.02
N CYS A 147 -5.37 -7.92 17.62
CA CYS A 147 -5.82 -6.61 17.15
C CYS A 147 -5.25 -6.25 15.77
N ALA A 148 -4.00 -6.59 15.50
CA ALA A 148 -3.37 -6.38 14.18
C ALA A 148 -4.04 -7.24 13.09
N PHE A 149 -4.30 -8.53 13.38
CA PHE A 149 -5.03 -9.41 12.47
C PHE A 149 -6.48 -8.93 12.24
N GLY A 150 -7.17 -8.51 13.31
CA GLY A 150 -8.53 -7.98 13.20
C GLY A 150 -8.60 -6.72 12.34
N SER A 151 -7.69 -5.76 12.54
CA SER A 151 -7.63 -4.55 11.71
C SER A 151 -7.24 -4.86 10.27
N ALA A 152 -6.30 -5.78 10.05
CA ALA A 152 -5.92 -6.20 8.70
C ALA A 152 -7.09 -6.86 7.98
N ALA A 153 -7.85 -7.76 8.61
CA ALA A 153 -9.01 -8.42 8.01
C ALA A 153 -10.10 -7.42 7.58
N VAL A 154 -10.40 -6.43 8.43
CA VAL A 154 -11.35 -5.37 8.08
C VAL A 154 -10.85 -4.56 6.88
N LEU A 155 -9.56 -4.22 6.85
CA LEU A 155 -8.99 -3.43 5.76
C LEU A 155 -8.84 -4.22 4.47
N VAL A 156 -8.59 -5.53 4.52
CA VAL A 156 -8.67 -6.42 3.36
C VAL A 156 -10.05 -6.31 2.72
N ALA A 157 -11.11 -6.44 3.51
CA ALA A 157 -12.47 -6.35 2.99
C ALA A 157 -12.80 -4.97 2.41
N LEU A 158 -12.39 -3.89 3.09
CA LEU A 158 -12.61 -2.52 2.63
C LEU A 158 -11.81 -2.19 1.37
N ALA A 159 -10.53 -2.60 1.29
CA ALA A 159 -9.68 -2.36 0.14
C ALA A 159 -10.17 -3.16 -1.08
N ALA A 160 -10.51 -4.43 -0.92
CA ALA A 160 -11.09 -5.23 -1.99
C ALA A 160 -12.42 -4.62 -2.49
N ALA A 161 -13.30 -4.17 -1.59
CA ALA A 161 -14.53 -3.48 -1.98
C ALA A 161 -14.26 -2.16 -2.71
N ALA A 162 -13.26 -1.38 -2.28
CA ALA A 162 -12.87 -0.14 -2.94
C ALA A 162 -12.34 -0.40 -4.36
N CYS A 163 -11.56 -1.45 -4.57
CA CYS A 163 -11.10 -1.86 -5.90
C CYS A 163 -12.27 -2.26 -6.81
N LEU A 164 -13.26 -3.00 -6.29
CA LEU A 164 -14.47 -3.37 -7.04
C LEU A 164 -15.28 -2.14 -7.46
N VAL A 165 -15.43 -1.17 -6.55
CA VAL A 165 -16.13 0.10 -6.86
C VAL A 165 -15.36 0.90 -7.91
N TYR A 166 -14.05 0.99 -7.78
CA TYR A 166 -13.18 1.66 -8.74
C TYR A 166 -13.35 1.09 -10.15
N ASP A 167 -13.29 -0.24 -10.27
CA ASP A 167 -13.46 -0.95 -11.56
C ASP A 167 -14.86 -0.78 -12.17
N SER A 168 -15.88 -0.54 -11.33
CA SER A 168 -17.26 -0.32 -11.79
C SER A 168 -17.54 1.10 -12.29
N ILE A 169 -16.67 2.06 -11.99
CA ILE A 169 -16.85 3.48 -12.31
C ILE A 169 -16.03 3.91 -13.54
N LEU A 170 -14.91 3.24 -13.79
CA LEU A 170 -13.98 3.52 -14.90
C LEU A 170 -14.17 2.55 -16.04
#